data_ad9501bebb12f3ed71771e75d3780042
#
_entry.id   ad9501bebb12f3ed71771e75d3780042
#
_cell.length_a   1.000
_cell.length_b   1.000
_cell.length_c   1.000
_cell.angle_alpha   90.00
_cell.angle_beta   90.00
_cell.angle_gamma   90.00
#
_symmetry.space_group_name_H-M   'P 1'
#
loop_
_entity.id
_entity.type
_entity.pdbx_description
1 polymer ?
#
loop_
_entity_poly.entity_id
_entity_poly.type
_entity_poly.pdbx_seq_one_letter_code
_entity_poly.pdbx_strand_id
1 'polypeptide(L)'
;MGVRRVFKKFLKYLIPTLLVLLIIPVTGRKYQSRKSLDSFREKPLRAALALGDFDILPRGYLTGFNYELLKIFAGTHCDSVRIFLGEKNVPYLDSLRLDSLDILVVPSREVTESQDITILRPIDTSVAWVIRKDPYRGHEILKWASFIKASPDYQLMTRRFFQGYNPYRTGKKDPAIISPYDQIIKKNAKLVGWDWRLLASMIWNESMFHIQARSPRGAMGLMQMMPRTAKSFGLSDMLDPEENIAAGTRYIQMLQKTFSAFSTDPEVVRRLTIAAYNCGEGRALEDLDGREQSSETAAYTKAVLNLYDFFRGVEPKQDTLLGPDSLGGIDPGDEHAGDEEEQHDDQE
;
A
#
# COMPACT_ATOMS: atom_id res chain seq x y z
N MET A 1 -18.80 46.50 -64.15
CA MET A 1 -18.91 46.96 -62.75
C MET A 1 -19.60 45.96 -61.82
N GLY A 2 -20.12 44.83 -62.30
CA GLY A 2 -20.93 43.85 -61.52
C GLY A 2 -20.15 42.80 -60.69
N VAL A 3 -19.06 42.28 -61.23
CA VAL A 3 -18.36 41.10 -60.62
C VAL A 3 -17.70 41.39 -59.25
N ARG A 4 -17.13 42.58 -59.07
CA ARG A 4 -16.52 42.97 -57.78
C ARG A 4 -17.52 43.12 -56.63
N ARG A 5 -18.78 43.44 -56.95
CA ARG A 5 -19.83 43.58 -55.90
C ARG A 5 -20.36 42.23 -55.43
N VAL A 6 -20.46 41.25 -56.32
CA VAL A 6 -20.87 39.89 -55.99
C VAL A 6 -19.79 39.18 -55.17
N PHE A 7 -18.50 39.35 -55.55
CA PHE A 7 -17.38 38.75 -54.82
C PHE A 7 -17.22 39.31 -53.42
N LYS A 8 -17.43 40.61 -53.19
CA LYS A 8 -17.42 41.20 -51.85
C LYS A 8 -18.58 40.73 -50.98
N LYS A 9 -19.79 40.47 -51.55
CA LYS A 9 -20.90 39.87 -50.81
C LYS A 9 -20.63 38.43 -50.46
N PHE A 10 -20.04 37.64 -51.37
CA PHE A 10 -19.71 36.25 -51.12
C PHE A 10 -18.66 36.11 -50.01
N LEU A 11 -17.60 36.96 -50.05
CA LEU A 11 -16.57 36.99 -49.03
C LEU A 11 -17.10 37.40 -47.63
N LYS A 12 -18.10 38.27 -47.57
CA LYS A 12 -18.73 38.75 -46.32
C LYS A 12 -19.49 37.68 -45.56
N TYR A 13 -19.96 36.61 -46.23
CA TYR A 13 -20.67 35.51 -45.62
C TYR A 13 -19.82 34.24 -45.52
N LEU A 14 -18.83 34.05 -46.37
CA LEU A 14 -17.95 32.90 -46.38
C LEU A 14 -16.96 32.90 -45.18
N ILE A 15 -16.42 34.06 -44.84
CA ILE A 15 -15.46 34.20 -43.72
C ILE A 15 -16.13 33.89 -42.35
N PRO A 16 -17.30 34.44 -42.00
CA PRO A 16 -17.93 34.08 -40.72
C PRO A 16 -18.42 32.63 -40.65
N THR A 17 -18.91 32.03 -41.78
CA THR A 17 -19.28 30.61 -41.80
C THR A 17 -18.07 29.69 -41.64
N LEU A 18 -16.94 30.02 -42.29
CA LEU A 18 -15.70 29.26 -42.10
C LEU A 18 -15.15 29.36 -40.66
N LEU A 19 -15.27 30.54 -40.03
CA LEU A 19 -14.89 30.76 -38.64
C LEU A 19 -15.76 29.97 -37.67
N VAL A 20 -17.08 29.90 -37.91
CA VAL A 20 -18.01 29.09 -37.11
C VAL A 20 -17.71 27.60 -37.26
N LEU A 21 -17.38 27.09 -38.46
CA LEU A 21 -17.00 25.70 -38.70
C LEU A 21 -15.65 25.33 -38.08
N LEU A 22 -14.75 26.27 -37.90
CA LEU A 22 -13.47 26.06 -37.19
C LEU A 22 -13.60 26.14 -35.67
N ILE A 23 -14.57 26.88 -35.14
CA ILE A 23 -14.77 27.06 -33.70
C ILE A 23 -15.55 25.89 -33.09
N ILE A 24 -16.54 25.32 -33.80
CA ILE A 24 -17.37 24.22 -33.29
C ILE A 24 -16.56 22.99 -32.85
N PRO A 25 -15.58 22.46 -33.61
CA PRO A 25 -14.83 21.31 -33.15
C PRO A 25 -13.86 21.63 -31.98
N VAL A 26 -13.37 22.89 -31.87
CA VAL A 26 -12.49 23.31 -30.78
C VAL A 26 -13.26 23.52 -29.48
N THR A 27 -14.46 24.11 -29.55
CA THR A 27 -15.31 24.29 -28.38
C THR A 27 -15.95 22.96 -27.94
N GLY A 28 -16.34 22.09 -28.89
CA GLY A 28 -16.82 20.75 -28.62
C GLY A 28 -15.78 19.87 -27.93
N ARG A 29 -14.50 19.91 -28.36
CA ARG A 29 -13.40 19.21 -27.70
C ARG A 29 -13.11 19.74 -26.29
N LYS A 30 -13.12 21.07 -26.09
CA LYS A 30 -12.95 21.66 -24.75
C LYS A 30 -14.14 21.33 -23.82
N TYR A 31 -15.36 21.32 -24.34
CA TYR A 31 -16.55 20.98 -23.56
C TYR A 31 -16.59 19.50 -23.16
N GLN A 32 -16.23 18.60 -24.07
CA GLN A 32 -16.11 17.16 -23.74
C GLN A 32 -14.97 16.85 -22.78
N SER A 33 -13.81 17.49 -22.92
CA SER A 33 -12.70 17.31 -21.97
C SER A 33 -13.05 17.83 -20.57
N ARG A 34 -13.77 18.94 -20.46
CA ARG A 34 -14.30 19.43 -19.18
C ARG A 34 -15.28 18.45 -18.53
N LYS A 35 -16.21 17.90 -19.32
CA LYS A 35 -17.22 16.95 -18.83
C LYS A 35 -16.60 15.63 -18.36
N SER A 36 -15.51 15.17 -18.96
CA SER A 36 -14.78 13.95 -18.52
C SER A 36 -13.98 14.17 -17.25
N LEU A 37 -13.38 15.35 -17.07
CA LEU A 37 -12.70 15.75 -15.83
C LEU A 37 -13.69 15.95 -14.67
N ASP A 38 -14.84 16.56 -14.93
CA ASP A 38 -15.90 16.76 -13.94
C ASP A 38 -16.48 15.42 -13.47
N SER A 39 -16.44 14.36 -14.31
CA SER A 39 -16.96 13.03 -13.94
C SER A 39 -16.13 12.31 -12.87
N PHE A 40 -14.85 12.67 -12.67
CA PHE A 40 -14.05 12.21 -11.54
C PHE A 40 -14.27 13.06 -10.28
N ARG A 41 -14.74 14.31 -10.40
CA ARG A 41 -14.93 15.23 -9.27
C ARG A 41 -16.26 15.08 -8.53
N GLU A 42 -17.28 14.55 -9.20
CA GLU A 42 -18.62 14.47 -8.62
C GLU A 42 -18.79 13.42 -7.52
N LYS A 43 -17.86 12.47 -7.39
CA LYS A 43 -17.92 11.35 -6.43
C LYS A 43 -16.51 10.97 -5.96
N PRO A 44 -16.38 10.38 -4.76
CA PRO A 44 -15.12 9.74 -4.37
C PRO A 44 -14.68 8.71 -5.41
N LEU A 45 -13.42 8.76 -5.82
CA LEU A 45 -12.85 7.72 -6.68
C LEU A 45 -12.87 6.38 -5.95
N ARG A 46 -13.42 5.34 -6.57
CA ARG A 46 -13.45 3.98 -6.04
C ARG A 46 -12.46 3.14 -6.82
N ALA A 47 -11.40 2.72 -6.15
CA ALA A 47 -10.34 1.92 -6.77
C ALA A 47 -10.13 0.62 -6.01
N ALA A 48 -9.84 -0.48 -6.72
CA ALA A 48 -9.42 -1.74 -6.11
C ALA A 48 -8.01 -2.10 -6.56
N LEU A 49 -7.18 -2.54 -5.62
CA LEU A 49 -5.86 -3.09 -5.85
C LEU A 49 -5.93 -4.61 -5.65
N ALA A 50 -6.04 -5.36 -6.73
CA ALA A 50 -6.12 -6.82 -6.71
C ALA A 50 -4.84 -7.42 -7.33
N LEU A 51 -3.69 -7.13 -6.72
CA LEU A 51 -2.39 -7.62 -7.15
C LEU A 51 -2.07 -9.01 -6.58
N GLY A 52 -2.73 -9.41 -5.49
CA GLY A 52 -2.68 -10.76 -4.95
C GLY A 52 -1.27 -11.28 -4.69
N ASP A 53 -1.06 -12.56 -5.02
CA ASP A 53 0.24 -13.23 -4.86
C ASP A 53 1.32 -12.70 -5.81
N PHE A 54 0.93 -11.95 -6.85
CA PHE A 54 1.88 -11.26 -7.75
C PHE A 54 2.77 -10.27 -6.99
N ASP A 55 2.28 -9.76 -5.86
CA ASP A 55 2.97 -8.77 -5.03
C ASP A 55 3.85 -9.39 -3.93
N ILE A 56 3.95 -10.72 -3.86
CA ILE A 56 4.78 -11.40 -2.84
C ILE A 56 6.27 -11.05 -3.02
N LEU A 57 6.72 -10.89 -4.25
CA LEU A 57 8.10 -10.53 -4.57
C LEU A 57 8.15 -9.20 -5.33
N PRO A 58 8.28 -8.09 -4.66
CA PRO A 58 8.98 -7.71 -3.43
C PRO A 58 8.09 -7.43 -2.20
N ARG A 59 7.29 -8.37 -1.76
CA ARG A 59 6.60 -8.31 -0.47
C ARG A 59 5.67 -7.10 -0.29
N GLY A 60 4.66 -6.97 -1.14
CA GLY A 60 3.64 -5.93 -1.03
C GLY A 60 4.06 -4.54 -1.51
N TYR A 61 5.29 -4.38 -2.01
CA TYR A 61 5.75 -3.06 -2.45
C TYR A 61 5.05 -2.57 -3.72
N LEU A 62 4.66 -3.47 -4.63
CA LEU A 62 3.86 -3.09 -5.80
C LEU A 62 2.47 -2.61 -5.40
N THR A 63 1.84 -3.27 -4.45
CA THR A 63 0.56 -2.83 -3.90
C THR A 63 0.70 -1.47 -3.22
N GLY A 64 1.68 -1.31 -2.34
CA GLY A 64 1.95 -0.03 -1.68
C GLY A 64 2.28 1.09 -2.66
N PHE A 65 3.08 0.81 -3.68
CA PHE A 65 3.42 1.76 -4.74
C PHE A 65 2.19 2.21 -5.53
N ASN A 66 1.34 1.27 -5.97
CA ASN A 66 0.11 1.60 -6.68
C ASN A 66 -0.93 2.26 -5.77
N TYR A 67 -0.96 1.93 -4.48
CA TYR A 67 -1.78 2.62 -3.49
C TYR A 67 -1.44 4.12 -3.43
N GLU A 68 -0.15 4.46 -3.29
CA GLU A 68 0.30 5.86 -3.29
C GLU A 68 0.01 6.54 -4.65
N LEU A 69 0.22 5.84 -5.76
CA LEU A 69 -0.11 6.38 -7.09
C LEU A 69 -1.59 6.73 -7.23
N LEU A 70 -2.49 5.87 -6.74
CA LEU A 70 -3.93 6.14 -6.75
C LEU A 70 -4.29 7.34 -5.86
N LYS A 71 -3.64 7.49 -4.70
CA LYS A 71 -3.82 8.68 -3.84
C LYS A 71 -3.37 9.96 -4.54
N ILE A 72 -2.22 9.93 -5.21
CA ILE A 72 -1.72 11.10 -5.97
C ILE A 72 -2.64 11.42 -7.16
N PHE A 73 -3.09 10.40 -7.90
CA PHE A 73 -4.05 10.58 -8.99
C PHE A 73 -5.35 11.21 -8.49
N ALA A 74 -5.91 10.67 -7.42
CA ALA A 74 -7.13 11.19 -6.82
C ALA A 74 -6.96 12.63 -6.32
N GLY A 75 -5.88 12.95 -5.63
CA GLY A 75 -5.60 14.30 -5.16
C GLY A 75 -5.49 15.36 -6.26
N THR A 76 -5.21 14.93 -7.49
CA THR A 76 -5.19 15.82 -8.68
C THR A 76 -6.52 15.92 -9.40
N HIS A 77 -7.36 14.88 -9.34
CA HIS A 77 -8.56 14.74 -10.20
C HIS A 77 -9.87 14.59 -9.44
N CYS A 78 -9.84 14.26 -8.15
CA CYS A 78 -10.99 13.92 -7.34
C CYS A 78 -10.94 14.64 -5.99
N ASP A 79 -12.08 14.77 -5.32
CA ASP A 79 -12.14 15.35 -3.97
C ASP A 79 -11.68 14.35 -2.90
N SER A 80 -11.85 13.06 -3.16
CA SER A 80 -11.45 11.98 -2.26
C SER A 80 -11.30 10.64 -3.00
N VAL A 81 -10.67 9.66 -2.34
CA VAL A 81 -10.50 8.30 -2.88
C VAL A 81 -10.84 7.26 -1.82
N ARG A 82 -11.51 6.18 -2.25
CA ARG A 82 -11.68 4.96 -1.47
C ARG A 82 -10.97 3.84 -2.19
N ILE A 83 -9.91 3.32 -1.57
CA ILE A 83 -9.10 2.24 -2.12
C ILE A 83 -9.43 0.95 -1.38
N PHE A 84 -9.87 -0.07 -2.12
CA PHE A 84 -10.10 -1.42 -1.63
C PHE A 84 -8.86 -2.25 -1.92
N LEU A 85 -8.26 -2.87 -0.90
CA LEU A 85 -7.20 -3.84 -1.10
C LEU A 85 -7.84 -5.20 -1.35
N GLY A 86 -7.55 -5.75 -2.54
CA GLY A 86 -8.25 -6.89 -3.10
C GLY A 86 -8.11 -8.17 -2.29
N GLU A 87 -9.21 -8.87 -2.18
CA GLU A 87 -9.28 -10.23 -1.64
C GLU A 87 -9.34 -11.24 -2.77
N LYS A 88 -8.80 -12.43 -2.56
CA LYS A 88 -8.94 -13.55 -3.52
C LYS A 88 -10.42 -13.85 -3.74
N ASN A 89 -10.79 -14.18 -4.97
CA ASN A 89 -12.13 -14.59 -5.37
C ASN A 89 -13.22 -13.48 -5.39
N VAL A 90 -12.87 -12.21 -5.25
CA VAL A 90 -13.84 -11.11 -5.45
C VAL A 90 -13.90 -10.76 -6.94
N PRO A 91 -15.10 -10.75 -7.56
CA PRO A 91 -15.23 -10.45 -8.99
C PRO A 91 -15.13 -8.94 -9.28
N TYR A 92 -13.95 -8.36 -9.11
CA TYR A 92 -13.72 -6.91 -9.28
C TYR A 92 -14.02 -6.41 -10.71
N LEU A 93 -13.85 -7.24 -11.73
CA LEU A 93 -14.24 -6.88 -13.10
C LEU A 93 -15.75 -6.65 -13.24
N ASP A 94 -16.56 -7.43 -12.54
CA ASP A 94 -18.02 -7.22 -12.55
C ASP A 94 -18.39 -5.96 -11.75
N SER A 95 -17.68 -5.69 -10.65
CA SER A 95 -17.83 -4.43 -9.91
C SER A 95 -17.53 -3.21 -10.79
N LEU A 96 -16.51 -3.32 -11.65
CA LEU A 96 -16.15 -2.28 -12.62
C LEU A 96 -17.26 -2.12 -13.68
N ARG A 97 -17.81 -3.23 -14.21
CA ARG A 97 -18.90 -3.23 -15.20
C ARG A 97 -20.18 -2.63 -14.66
N LEU A 98 -20.51 -2.92 -13.40
CA LEU A 98 -21.71 -2.46 -12.71
C LEU A 98 -21.60 -1.04 -12.13
N ASP A 99 -20.55 -0.28 -12.46
CA ASP A 99 -20.32 1.08 -11.95
C ASP A 99 -20.19 1.19 -10.42
N SER A 100 -19.85 0.11 -9.75
CA SER A 100 -19.52 0.13 -8.32
C SER A 100 -18.02 0.37 -8.04
N LEU A 101 -17.20 0.29 -9.10
CA LEU A 101 -15.77 0.56 -9.10
C LEU A 101 -15.40 1.44 -10.30
N ASP A 102 -14.42 2.33 -10.14
CA ASP A 102 -13.95 3.25 -11.18
C ASP A 102 -12.62 2.80 -11.80
N ILE A 103 -11.71 2.28 -10.97
CA ILE A 103 -10.40 1.77 -11.39
C ILE A 103 -10.14 0.43 -10.71
N LEU A 104 -9.70 -0.56 -11.48
CA LEU A 104 -9.19 -1.83 -10.99
C LEU A 104 -7.71 -1.94 -11.36
N VAL A 105 -6.85 -2.21 -10.39
CA VAL A 105 -5.41 -2.43 -10.58
C VAL A 105 -5.12 -3.91 -10.38
N VAL A 106 -4.62 -4.56 -11.42
CA VAL A 106 -4.36 -6.02 -11.48
C VAL A 106 -3.03 -6.31 -12.17
N PRO A 107 -2.46 -7.53 -11.99
CA PRO A 107 -1.38 -7.98 -12.86
C PRO A 107 -1.83 -7.98 -14.32
N SER A 108 -0.99 -7.44 -15.21
CA SER A 108 -1.33 -7.34 -16.65
C SER A 108 -1.67 -8.68 -17.31
N ARG A 109 -1.13 -9.77 -16.78
CA ARG A 109 -1.39 -11.14 -17.26
C ARG A 109 -2.78 -11.69 -16.91
N GLU A 110 -3.46 -11.08 -15.93
CA GLU A 110 -4.75 -11.54 -15.40
C GLU A 110 -5.94 -10.85 -16.07
N VAL A 111 -5.69 -9.93 -16.99
CA VAL A 111 -6.74 -9.22 -17.71
C VAL A 111 -6.52 -9.28 -19.21
N THR A 112 -7.58 -9.59 -19.92
CA THR A 112 -7.63 -9.59 -21.39
C THR A 112 -8.58 -8.52 -21.89
N GLU A 113 -8.29 -7.98 -23.09
CA GLU A 113 -9.13 -6.96 -23.70
C GLU A 113 -10.54 -7.48 -23.95
N SER A 114 -11.54 -6.65 -23.68
CA SER A 114 -12.93 -6.88 -24.00
C SER A 114 -13.59 -5.59 -24.47
N GLN A 115 -14.81 -5.69 -25.01
CA GLN A 115 -15.47 -4.53 -25.62
C GLN A 115 -15.95 -3.48 -24.59
N ASP A 116 -16.04 -3.84 -23.33
CA ASP A 116 -16.63 -3.07 -22.23
C ASP A 116 -15.60 -2.42 -21.29
N ILE A 117 -14.33 -2.78 -21.41
CA ILE A 117 -13.25 -2.23 -20.59
C ILE A 117 -12.12 -1.61 -21.43
N THR A 118 -11.33 -0.80 -20.78
CA THR A 118 -10.07 -0.26 -21.32
C THR A 118 -8.94 -0.65 -20.38
N ILE A 119 -7.92 -1.31 -20.91
CA ILE A 119 -6.72 -1.72 -20.18
C ILE A 119 -5.62 -0.69 -20.40
N LEU A 120 -5.18 -0.07 -19.33
CA LEU A 120 -4.12 0.93 -19.34
C LEU A 120 -2.88 0.37 -18.64
N ARG A 121 -1.71 0.76 -19.11
CA ARG A 121 -0.41 0.46 -18.44
C ARG A 121 0.30 1.78 -18.19
N PRO A 122 -0.20 2.58 -17.22
CA PRO A 122 0.24 3.95 -17.07
C PRO A 122 1.70 4.05 -16.61
N ILE A 123 2.18 3.06 -15.85
CA ILE A 123 3.51 3.12 -15.22
C ILE A 123 4.46 2.08 -15.82
N ASP A 124 4.15 0.81 -15.72
CA ASP A 124 4.93 -0.28 -16.30
C ASP A 124 4.02 -1.32 -16.97
N THR A 125 4.61 -2.31 -17.61
CA THR A 125 3.87 -3.32 -18.37
C THR A 125 3.37 -4.48 -17.51
N SER A 126 3.86 -4.63 -16.28
CA SER A 126 3.51 -5.74 -15.39
C SER A 126 2.16 -5.54 -14.70
N VAL A 127 1.78 -4.28 -14.49
CA VAL A 127 0.55 -3.88 -13.79
C VAL A 127 -0.38 -3.12 -14.73
N ALA A 128 -1.64 -3.53 -14.78
CA ALA A 128 -2.69 -2.89 -15.55
C ALA A 128 -3.64 -2.10 -14.63
N TRP A 129 -3.99 -0.90 -15.07
CA TRP A 129 -5.12 -0.13 -14.56
C TRP A 129 -6.28 -0.33 -15.52
N VAL A 130 -7.35 -0.94 -15.05
CA VAL A 130 -8.52 -1.28 -15.86
C VAL A 130 -9.65 -0.34 -15.48
N ILE A 131 -10.29 0.24 -16.50
CA ILE A 131 -11.47 1.10 -16.34
C ILE A 131 -12.58 0.60 -17.26
N ARG A 132 -13.81 0.99 -17.01
CA ARG A 132 -14.86 0.84 -18.03
C ARG A 132 -14.46 1.59 -19.30
N LYS A 133 -14.92 1.09 -20.43
CA LYS A 133 -14.59 1.69 -21.73
C LYS A 133 -15.02 3.15 -21.79
N ASP A 134 -14.03 4.02 -21.63
CA ASP A 134 -14.14 5.46 -21.74
C ASP A 134 -12.82 6.01 -22.30
N PRO A 135 -12.77 6.36 -23.60
CA PRO A 135 -11.55 6.84 -24.24
C PRO A 135 -11.02 8.13 -23.61
N TYR A 136 -11.90 8.97 -23.07
CA TYR A 136 -11.48 10.24 -22.47
C TYR A 136 -10.82 10.01 -21.10
N ARG A 137 -11.43 9.18 -20.24
CA ARG A 137 -10.85 8.79 -18.97
C ARG A 137 -9.52 8.07 -19.14
N GLY A 138 -9.44 7.16 -20.11
CA GLY A 138 -8.20 6.45 -20.43
C GLY A 138 -7.09 7.41 -20.87
N HIS A 139 -7.41 8.36 -21.72
CA HIS A 139 -6.47 9.39 -22.18
C HIS A 139 -5.97 10.26 -21.02
N GLU A 140 -6.85 10.71 -20.13
CA GLU A 140 -6.47 11.55 -18.98
C GLU A 140 -5.57 10.80 -18.00
N ILE A 141 -5.85 9.52 -17.71
CA ILE A 141 -4.97 8.67 -16.87
C ILE A 141 -3.58 8.55 -17.51
N LEU A 142 -3.48 8.26 -18.81
CA LEU A 142 -2.19 8.13 -19.48
C LEU A 142 -1.43 9.45 -19.56
N LYS A 143 -2.12 10.56 -19.78
CA LYS A 143 -1.55 11.89 -19.77
C LYS A 143 -1.01 12.27 -18.40
N TRP A 144 -1.80 12.02 -17.35
CA TRP A 144 -1.36 12.19 -15.97
C TRP A 144 -0.14 11.32 -15.67
N ALA A 145 -0.17 10.05 -16.08
CA ALA A 145 0.94 9.12 -15.86
C ALA A 145 2.24 9.59 -16.54
N SER A 146 2.14 10.18 -17.73
CA SER A 146 3.30 10.77 -18.42
C SER A 146 3.85 11.97 -17.66
N PHE A 147 2.97 12.80 -17.10
CA PHE A 147 3.36 13.96 -16.31
C PHE A 147 4.00 13.55 -14.98
N ILE A 148 3.36 12.63 -14.24
CA ILE A 148 3.85 12.21 -12.92
C ILE A 148 5.21 11.51 -13.02
N LYS A 149 5.44 10.68 -14.05
CA LYS A 149 6.73 10.02 -14.27
C LYS A 149 7.91 11.00 -14.39
N ALA A 150 7.66 12.19 -14.89
CA ALA A 150 8.68 13.24 -15.02
C ALA A 150 8.88 14.03 -13.71
N SER A 151 8.03 13.85 -12.71
CA SER A 151 8.08 14.62 -11.47
C SER A 151 9.15 14.12 -10.50
N PRO A 152 9.72 15.01 -9.66
CA PRO A 152 10.61 14.61 -8.58
C PRO A 152 9.93 13.69 -7.56
N ASP A 153 8.63 13.87 -7.30
CA ASP A 153 7.86 13.08 -6.36
C ASP A 153 7.76 11.61 -6.78
N TYR A 154 7.56 11.37 -8.08
CA TYR A 154 7.57 10.01 -8.62
C TYR A 154 8.94 9.34 -8.48
N GLN A 155 10.02 10.08 -8.76
CA GLN A 155 11.38 9.56 -8.61
C GLN A 155 11.68 9.22 -7.15
N LEU A 156 11.27 10.09 -6.22
CA LEU A 156 11.43 9.85 -4.78
C LEU A 156 10.60 8.63 -4.33
N MET A 157 9.37 8.51 -4.81
CA MET A 157 8.50 7.36 -4.51
C MET A 157 9.10 6.06 -5.06
N THR A 158 9.53 6.03 -6.31
CA THR A 158 10.21 4.87 -6.92
C THR A 158 11.44 4.47 -6.10
N ARG A 159 12.23 5.45 -5.66
CA ARG A 159 13.40 5.21 -4.82
C ARG A 159 13.02 4.58 -3.48
N ARG A 160 11.99 5.12 -2.80
CA ARG A 160 11.51 4.58 -1.51
C ARG A 160 11.00 3.14 -1.64
N PHE A 161 10.20 2.85 -2.64
CA PHE A 161 9.58 1.52 -2.79
C PHE A 161 10.52 0.46 -3.38
N PHE A 162 11.47 0.87 -4.25
CA PHE A 162 12.25 -0.11 -5.00
C PHE A 162 13.75 -0.09 -4.72
N GLN A 163 14.28 0.86 -3.95
CA GLN A 163 15.69 0.96 -3.61
C GLN A 163 15.98 0.91 -2.09
N GLY A 164 14.95 0.84 -1.25
CA GLY A 164 15.09 0.68 0.19
C GLY A 164 15.53 -0.73 0.61
N TYR A 165 15.67 -0.92 1.91
CA TYR A 165 16.00 -2.22 2.49
C TYR A 165 14.96 -3.28 2.10
N ASN A 166 15.44 -4.38 1.53
CA ASN A 166 14.64 -5.57 1.30
C ASN A 166 15.61 -6.76 1.19
N PRO A 167 15.61 -7.71 2.14
CA PRO A 167 16.53 -8.85 2.15
C PRO A 167 16.33 -9.80 0.98
N TYR A 168 15.14 -9.78 0.35
CA TYR A 168 14.80 -10.65 -0.79
C TYR A 168 15.15 -10.04 -2.14
N ARG A 169 15.67 -8.80 -2.18
CA ARG A 169 16.08 -8.14 -3.43
C ARG A 169 17.59 -8.15 -3.60
N THR A 170 18.03 -8.59 -4.77
CA THR A 170 19.39 -8.36 -5.27
C THR A 170 19.43 -7.02 -6.02
N GLY A 171 20.39 -6.17 -5.75
CA GLY A 171 20.57 -4.88 -6.44
C GLY A 171 21.09 -3.78 -5.53
N LYS A 172 21.32 -2.59 -6.13
CA LYS A 172 21.79 -1.43 -5.38
C LYS A 172 20.71 -0.98 -4.40
N LYS A 173 21.05 -0.99 -3.11
CA LYS A 173 20.21 -0.46 -2.03
C LYS A 173 20.68 0.94 -1.66
N ASP A 174 19.75 1.81 -1.31
CA ASP A 174 20.07 3.09 -0.70
C ASP A 174 20.13 2.88 0.82
N PRO A 175 21.32 3.00 1.45
CA PRO A 175 21.43 2.76 2.89
C PRO A 175 20.67 3.78 3.74
N ALA A 176 20.27 4.91 3.14
CA ALA A 176 19.49 5.92 3.84
C ALA A 176 17.98 5.60 3.87
N ILE A 177 17.53 4.55 3.15
CA ILE A 177 16.12 4.17 3.03
C ILE A 177 15.95 2.77 3.61
N ILE A 178 15.23 2.66 4.73
CA ILE A 178 14.83 1.37 5.32
C ILE A 178 13.54 0.88 4.68
N SER A 179 12.54 1.77 4.56
CA SER A 179 11.22 1.40 4.06
C SER A 179 10.60 2.50 3.20
N PRO A 180 9.53 2.18 2.44
CA PRO A 180 8.72 3.20 1.78
C PRO A 180 8.08 4.20 2.75
N TYR A 181 7.92 3.81 4.01
CA TYR A 181 7.17 4.53 5.05
C TYR A 181 8.05 5.31 6.02
N ASP A 182 9.34 5.45 5.76
CA ASP A 182 10.31 6.09 6.66
C ASP A 182 9.88 7.46 7.18
N GLN A 183 9.22 8.28 6.35
CA GLN A 183 8.74 9.60 6.77
C GLN A 183 7.64 9.50 7.83
N ILE A 184 6.69 8.58 7.62
CA ILE A 184 5.61 8.32 8.56
C ILE A 184 6.18 7.74 9.86
N ILE A 185 7.11 6.79 9.74
CA ILE A 185 7.79 6.15 10.88
C ILE A 185 8.55 7.19 11.70
N LYS A 186 9.35 8.06 11.04
CA LYS A 186 10.11 9.14 11.71
C LYS A 186 9.20 10.12 12.46
N LYS A 187 8.05 10.49 11.84
CA LYS A 187 7.05 11.36 12.47
C LYS A 187 6.50 10.72 13.75
N ASN A 188 6.13 9.45 13.69
CA ASN A 188 5.50 8.74 14.79
C ASN A 188 6.50 8.35 15.90
N ALA A 189 7.72 7.93 15.57
CA ALA A 189 8.75 7.58 16.55
C ALA A 189 9.08 8.72 17.51
N LYS A 190 9.00 9.97 17.05
CA LYS A 190 9.17 11.16 17.90
C LYS A 190 8.15 11.24 19.02
N LEU A 191 6.92 10.76 18.83
CA LEU A 191 5.85 10.78 19.83
C LEU A 191 6.13 9.90 21.04
N VAL A 192 6.93 8.85 20.83
CA VAL A 192 7.30 7.87 21.87
C VAL A 192 8.76 8.01 22.31
N GLY A 193 9.47 9.03 21.82
CA GLY A 193 10.88 9.28 22.19
C GLY A 193 11.85 8.19 21.70
N TRP A 194 11.48 7.42 20.67
CA TRP A 194 12.33 6.35 20.14
C TRP A 194 13.14 6.79 18.91
N ASP A 195 14.29 6.16 18.71
CA ASP A 195 14.92 6.16 17.39
C ASP A 195 13.95 5.50 16.39
N TRP A 196 13.72 6.17 15.27
CA TRP A 196 12.79 5.72 14.25
C TRP A 196 13.12 4.34 13.69
N ARG A 197 14.40 3.94 13.74
CA ARG A 197 14.85 2.63 13.28
C ARG A 197 14.35 1.51 14.19
N LEU A 198 14.13 1.79 15.47
CA LEU A 198 13.50 0.83 16.39
C LEU A 198 12.03 0.60 16.02
N LEU A 199 11.30 1.66 15.73
CA LEU A 199 9.92 1.53 15.26
C LEU A 199 9.88 0.83 13.88
N ALA A 200 10.82 1.13 12.99
CA ALA A 200 10.96 0.45 11.71
C ALA A 200 11.25 -1.05 11.88
N SER A 201 12.09 -1.43 12.84
CA SER A 201 12.38 -2.85 13.12
C SER A 201 11.18 -3.60 13.69
N MET A 202 10.33 -2.96 14.49
CA MET A 202 9.06 -3.54 14.91
C MET A 202 8.13 -3.77 13.71
N ILE A 203 7.92 -2.75 12.87
CA ILE A 203 7.07 -2.85 11.68
C ILE A 203 7.56 -3.95 10.73
N TRP A 204 8.88 -4.09 10.59
CA TRP A 204 9.43 -5.19 9.80
C TRP A 204 9.07 -6.56 10.40
N ASN A 205 9.20 -6.76 11.70
CA ASN A 205 8.86 -8.02 12.34
C ASN A 205 7.35 -8.32 12.29
N GLU A 206 6.50 -7.29 12.26
CA GLU A 206 5.04 -7.45 12.16
C GLU A 206 4.57 -7.78 10.74
N SER A 207 5.10 -7.12 9.72
CA SER A 207 4.53 -7.18 8.37
C SER A 207 5.55 -7.18 7.24
N MET A 208 6.86 -7.07 7.51
CA MET A 208 7.90 -6.82 6.50
C MET A 208 7.55 -5.60 5.60
N PHE A 209 6.91 -4.59 6.18
CA PHE A 209 6.36 -3.41 5.49
C PHE A 209 5.25 -3.71 4.47
N HIS A 210 4.55 -4.83 4.61
CA HIS A 210 3.44 -5.19 3.73
C HIS A 210 2.12 -4.61 4.23
N ILE A 211 1.54 -3.65 3.50
CA ILE A 211 0.32 -2.95 3.94
C ILE A 211 -0.92 -3.85 4.03
N GLN A 212 -0.94 -4.95 3.26
CA GLN A 212 -2.05 -5.92 3.27
C GLN A 212 -1.86 -7.06 4.27
N ALA A 213 -0.76 -7.05 5.03
CA ALA A 213 -0.47 -8.14 5.95
C ALA A 213 -1.67 -8.47 6.85
N ARG A 214 -2.04 -9.75 6.89
CA ARG A 214 -3.12 -10.29 7.72
C ARG A 214 -2.63 -11.55 8.42
N SER A 215 -2.77 -11.59 9.73
CA SER A 215 -2.45 -12.81 10.47
C SER A 215 -3.67 -13.74 10.56
N PRO A 216 -3.48 -15.05 10.80
CA PRO A 216 -4.57 -15.99 11.04
C PRO A 216 -5.47 -15.59 12.23
N ARG A 217 -4.93 -14.83 13.19
CA ARG A 217 -5.67 -14.30 14.35
C ARG A 217 -6.42 -12.99 14.04
N GLY A 218 -6.35 -12.48 12.81
CA GLY A 218 -7.06 -11.28 12.37
C GLY A 218 -6.31 -9.96 12.62
N ALA A 219 -5.04 -9.98 12.98
CA ALA A 219 -4.22 -8.76 13.01
C ALA A 219 -3.99 -8.23 11.59
N MET A 220 -3.92 -6.91 11.40
CA MET A 220 -3.89 -6.31 10.06
C MET A 220 -2.95 -5.12 9.95
N GLY A 221 -2.40 -4.96 8.74
CA GLY A 221 -1.62 -3.81 8.32
C GLY A 221 -0.17 -3.81 8.79
N LEU A 222 0.51 -2.68 8.63
CA LEU A 222 1.96 -2.55 8.86
C LEU A 222 2.40 -2.93 10.29
N MET A 223 1.61 -2.57 11.28
CA MET A 223 1.90 -2.83 12.69
C MET A 223 1.02 -3.96 13.28
N GLN A 224 0.39 -4.79 12.43
CA GLN A 224 -0.41 -5.96 12.83
C GLN A 224 -1.37 -5.66 13.98
N MET A 225 -2.15 -4.59 13.83
CA MET A 225 -3.12 -4.21 14.86
C MET A 225 -4.30 -5.18 14.89
N MET A 226 -4.65 -5.67 16.09
CA MET A 226 -5.89 -6.41 16.28
C MET A 226 -7.11 -5.48 16.15
N PRO A 227 -8.22 -5.88 15.52
CA PRO A 227 -9.37 -5.01 15.27
C PRO A 227 -9.91 -4.30 16.51
N ARG A 228 -9.96 -5.01 17.65
CA ARG A 228 -10.40 -4.43 18.92
C ARG A 228 -9.46 -3.33 19.40
N THR A 229 -8.15 -3.59 19.35
CA THR A 229 -7.11 -2.63 19.74
C THR A 229 -7.11 -1.43 18.78
N ALA A 230 -7.16 -1.69 17.48
CA ALA A 230 -7.24 -0.66 16.45
C ALA A 230 -8.39 0.32 16.69
N LYS A 231 -9.59 -0.20 16.99
CA LYS A 231 -10.76 0.63 17.31
C LYS A 231 -10.54 1.48 18.57
N SER A 232 -9.91 0.93 19.61
CA SER A 232 -9.62 1.67 20.87
C SER A 232 -8.65 2.84 20.65
N PHE A 233 -7.80 2.75 19.63
CA PHE A 233 -6.85 3.81 19.25
C PHE A 233 -7.30 4.64 18.05
N GLY A 234 -8.59 4.59 17.69
CA GLY A 234 -9.21 5.47 16.69
C GLY A 234 -8.78 5.18 15.26
N LEU A 235 -8.40 3.93 14.96
CA LEU A 235 -8.06 3.49 13.61
C LEU A 235 -9.35 3.22 12.83
N SER A 236 -9.52 3.92 11.70
CA SER A 236 -10.69 3.77 10.82
C SER A 236 -10.41 2.86 9.63
N ASP A 237 -9.22 2.96 9.05
CA ASP A 237 -8.74 2.08 8.00
C ASP A 237 -7.47 1.35 8.46
N MET A 238 -7.60 0.06 8.75
CA MET A 238 -6.49 -0.77 9.25
C MET A 238 -5.37 -0.98 8.22
N LEU A 239 -5.63 -0.70 6.95
CA LEU A 239 -4.69 -0.90 5.86
C LEU A 239 -4.11 0.43 5.33
N ASP A 240 -4.61 1.58 5.81
CA ASP A 240 -3.96 2.87 5.54
C ASP A 240 -2.63 2.95 6.32
N PRO A 241 -1.48 3.16 5.65
CA PRO A 241 -0.18 3.18 6.31
C PRO A 241 -0.05 4.25 7.41
N GLU A 242 -0.59 5.44 7.18
CA GLU A 242 -0.48 6.54 8.14
C GLU A 242 -1.32 6.30 9.38
N GLU A 243 -2.58 5.86 9.20
CA GLU A 243 -3.48 5.52 10.30
C GLU A 243 -2.97 4.33 11.10
N ASN A 244 -2.51 3.26 10.42
CA ASN A 244 -2.03 2.04 11.07
C ASN A 244 -0.79 2.30 11.93
N ILE A 245 0.24 2.98 11.40
CA ILE A 245 1.44 3.34 12.16
C ILE A 245 1.11 4.29 13.31
N ALA A 246 0.22 5.26 13.10
CA ALA A 246 -0.17 6.17 14.16
C ALA A 246 -0.91 5.46 15.30
N ALA A 247 -1.82 4.52 15.01
CA ALA A 247 -2.52 3.75 16.02
C ALA A 247 -1.59 2.82 16.80
N GLY A 248 -0.70 2.09 16.10
CA GLY A 248 0.32 1.24 16.75
C GLY A 248 1.26 2.05 17.64
N THR A 249 1.63 3.25 17.21
CA THR A 249 2.46 4.16 18.03
C THR A 249 1.72 4.63 19.28
N ARG A 250 0.42 4.96 19.19
CA ARG A 250 -0.39 5.29 20.39
C ARG A 250 -0.48 4.10 21.36
N TYR A 251 -0.57 2.88 20.83
CA TYR A 251 -0.51 1.67 21.65
C TYR A 251 0.83 1.53 22.37
N ILE A 252 1.96 1.73 21.66
CA ILE A 252 3.31 1.77 22.26
C ILE A 252 3.37 2.83 23.35
N GLN A 253 2.85 4.03 23.12
CA GLN A 253 2.84 5.11 24.12
C GLN A 253 2.07 4.73 25.39
N MET A 254 0.93 4.05 25.24
CA MET A 254 0.18 3.52 26.38
C MET A 254 1.02 2.50 27.15
N LEU A 255 1.63 1.54 26.47
CA LEU A 255 2.49 0.53 27.11
C LEU A 255 3.69 1.14 27.83
N GLN A 256 4.35 2.13 27.22
CA GLN A 256 5.44 2.87 27.89
C GLN A 256 4.97 3.51 29.19
N LYS A 257 3.80 4.17 29.16
CA LYS A 257 3.22 4.78 30.36
C LYS A 257 2.96 3.76 31.44
N THR A 258 2.41 2.59 31.10
CA THR A 258 2.18 1.49 32.03
C THR A 258 3.50 1.05 32.68
N PHE A 259 4.51 0.72 31.86
CA PHE A 259 5.78 0.18 32.39
C PHE A 259 6.66 1.20 33.09
N SER A 260 6.53 2.49 32.81
CA SER A 260 7.20 3.56 33.55
C SER A 260 6.74 3.67 35.01
N ALA A 261 5.61 3.06 35.37
CA ALA A 261 5.19 2.94 36.78
C ALA A 261 5.94 1.85 37.53
N PHE A 262 6.55 0.90 36.82
CA PHE A 262 7.26 -0.26 37.39
C PHE A 262 8.79 -0.11 37.35
N SER A 263 9.34 0.68 36.43
CA SER A 263 10.78 0.90 36.31
C SER A 263 11.08 2.32 35.86
N THR A 264 12.15 2.91 36.47
CA THR A 264 12.70 4.20 36.02
C THR A 264 13.83 4.03 35.00
N ASP A 265 14.28 2.80 34.72
CA ASP A 265 15.27 2.49 33.70
C ASP A 265 14.61 2.51 32.32
N PRO A 266 15.01 3.45 31.43
CA PRO A 266 14.42 3.55 30.10
C PRO A 266 14.63 2.29 29.24
N GLU A 267 15.72 1.54 29.47
CA GLU A 267 16.02 0.32 28.74
C GLU A 267 15.06 -0.82 29.14
N VAL A 268 14.81 -0.96 30.44
CA VAL A 268 13.85 -1.93 30.97
C VAL A 268 12.43 -1.60 30.43
N VAL A 269 12.02 -0.33 30.53
CA VAL A 269 10.71 0.11 30.00
C VAL A 269 10.60 -0.18 28.51
N ARG A 270 11.64 0.09 27.74
CA ARG A 270 11.66 -0.19 26.29
C ARG A 270 11.49 -1.67 25.98
N ARG A 271 12.26 -2.54 26.64
CA ARG A 271 12.19 -4.01 26.44
C ARG A 271 10.82 -4.56 26.82
N LEU A 272 10.27 -4.14 27.95
CA LEU A 272 8.92 -4.53 28.37
C LEU A 272 7.86 -4.05 27.39
N THR A 273 8.01 -2.84 26.87
CA THR A 273 7.08 -2.29 25.86
C THR A 273 7.09 -3.13 24.57
N ILE A 274 8.29 -3.51 24.08
CA ILE A 274 8.43 -4.37 22.90
C ILE A 274 7.80 -5.74 23.16
N ALA A 275 8.10 -6.36 24.30
CA ALA A 275 7.55 -7.64 24.69
C ALA A 275 6.02 -7.59 24.78
N ALA A 276 5.48 -6.60 25.48
CA ALA A 276 4.04 -6.40 25.65
C ALA A 276 3.28 -6.10 24.34
N TYR A 277 3.93 -5.48 23.39
CA TYR A 277 3.34 -5.28 22.07
C TYR A 277 2.97 -6.63 21.42
N ASN A 278 3.85 -7.62 21.55
CA ASN A 278 3.66 -8.96 21.00
C ASN A 278 2.71 -9.82 21.85
N CYS A 279 2.95 -9.92 23.17
CA CYS A 279 2.22 -10.86 24.03
C CYS A 279 1.04 -10.25 24.80
N GLY A 280 0.89 -8.92 24.77
CA GLY A 280 -0.08 -8.17 25.57
C GLY A 280 0.48 -7.75 26.95
N GLU A 281 -0.10 -6.66 27.47
CA GLU A 281 0.34 -6.01 28.73
C GLU A 281 0.35 -6.97 29.93
N GLY A 282 -0.72 -7.76 30.12
CA GLY A 282 -0.84 -8.65 31.28
C GLY A 282 0.24 -9.71 31.33
N ARG A 283 0.60 -10.31 30.21
CA ARG A 283 1.67 -11.32 30.14
C ARG A 283 3.06 -10.70 30.37
N ALA A 284 3.30 -9.51 29.84
CA ALA A 284 4.56 -8.83 30.04
C ALA A 284 4.77 -8.39 31.50
N LEU A 285 3.70 -8.14 32.26
CA LEU A 285 3.76 -7.87 33.70
C LEU A 285 4.08 -9.13 34.51
N GLU A 286 3.59 -10.31 34.10
CA GLU A 286 3.93 -11.58 34.74
C GLU A 286 5.44 -11.87 34.68
N ASP A 287 6.13 -11.38 33.66
CA ASP A 287 7.59 -11.51 33.51
C ASP A 287 8.37 -10.71 34.57
N LEU A 288 7.82 -9.61 35.08
CA LEU A 288 8.41 -8.84 36.18
C LEU A 288 8.34 -9.59 37.51
N ASP A 289 7.36 -10.47 37.70
CA ASP A 289 7.21 -11.29 38.92
C ASP A 289 8.09 -12.55 38.90
N GLY A 290 9.06 -12.66 37.97
CA GLY A 290 10.02 -13.76 37.87
C GLY A 290 9.50 -15.01 37.16
N ARG A 291 8.39 -14.93 36.44
CA ARG A 291 7.96 -15.99 35.52
C ARG A 291 8.74 -15.86 34.21
N GLU A 292 9.20 -16.98 33.67
CA GLU A 292 9.93 -17.02 32.41
C GLU A 292 9.05 -16.50 31.26
N GLN A 293 9.60 -15.54 30.51
CA GLN A 293 9.01 -15.05 29.26
C GLN A 293 8.77 -16.21 28.31
N SER A 294 7.64 -16.23 27.62
CA SER A 294 7.42 -17.26 26.60
C SER A 294 8.55 -17.19 25.56
N SER A 295 8.98 -18.37 25.08
CA SER A 295 10.04 -18.44 24.05
C SER A 295 9.72 -17.60 22.81
N GLU A 296 8.45 -17.50 22.44
CA GLU A 296 7.96 -16.68 21.33
C GLU A 296 8.20 -15.18 21.57
N THR A 297 7.81 -14.66 22.75
CA THR A 297 7.99 -13.24 23.10
C THR A 297 9.45 -12.86 23.25
N ALA A 298 10.27 -13.74 23.85
CA ALA A 298 11.71 -13.53 23.96
C ALA A 298 12.38 -13.49 22.59
N ALA A 299 12.00 -14.41 21.68
CA ALA A 299 12.48 -14.44 20.30
C ALA A 299 12.07 -13.18 19.51
N TYR A 300 10.81 -12.74 19.64
CA TYR A 300 10.33 -11.51 19.03
C TYR A 300 11.13 -10.29 19.49
N THR A 301 11.27 -10.11 20.82
CA THR A 301 12.02 -8.99 21.39
C THR A 301 13.48 -8.99 20.91
N LYS A 302 14.12 -10.15 20.88
CA LYS A 302 15.48 -10.31 20.38
C LYS A 302 15.56 -9.96 18.88
N ALA A 303 14.61 -10.43 18.07
CA ALA A 303 14.58 -10.14 16.63
C ALA A 303 14.43 -8.65 16.34
N VAL A 304 13.53 -7.95 17.07
CA VAL A 304 13.35 -6.50 16.95
C VAL A 304 14.65 -5.75 17.30
N LEU A 305 15.29 -6.09 18.40
CA LEU A 305 16.52 -5.40 18.85
C LEU A 305 17.70 -5.68 17.93
N ASN A 306 17.88 -6.91 17.47
CA ASN A 306 18.93 -7.25 16.50
C ASN A 306 18.77 -6.49 15.18
N LEU A 307 17.55 -6.41 14.68
CA LEU A 307 17.26 -5.67 13.46
C LEU A 307 17.44 -4.16 13.67
N TYR A 308 17.11 -3.64 14.84
CA TYR A 308 17.38 -2.26 15.22
C TYR A 308 18.87 -1.94 15.17
N ASP A 309 19.72 -2.80 15.75
CA ASP A 309 21.17 -2.64 15.70
C ASP A 309 21.69 -2.70 14.25
N PHE A 310 21.18 -3.63 13.45
CA PHE A 310 21.50 -3.72 12.02
C PHE A 310 21.13 -2.42 11.27
N PHE A 311 19.96 -1.86 11.50
CA PHE A 311 19.52 -0.61 10.86
C PHE A 311 20.35 0.61 11.31
N ARG A 312 20.99 0.54 12.47
CA ARG A 312 21.93 1.55 12.96
C ARG A 312 23.34 1.40 12.38
N GLY A 313 23.64 0.32 11.68
CA GLY A 313 24.97 -0.04 11.22
C GLY A 313 25.87 -0.58 12.33
N VAL A 314 25.29 -1.08 13.42
CA VAL A 314 26.02 -1.81 14.46
C VAL A 314 26.25 -3.23 13.95
N GLU A 315 27.51 -3.65 13.84
CA GLU A 315 27.81 -5.04 13.44
C GLU A 315 27.25 -6.02 14.48
N PRO A 316 26.53 -7.08 14.03
CA PRO A 316 26.03 -8.09 14.95
C PRO A 316 27.19 -8.74 15.69
N LYS A 317 27.09 -8.90 17.00
CA LYS A 317 28.03 -9.72 17.77
C LYS A 317 28.02 -11.13 17.17
N GLN A 318 29.17 -11.72 16.98
CA GLN A 318 29.41 -12.97 16.20
C GLN A 318 28.51 -14.17 16.55
N ASP A 319 27.79 -14.13 17.69
CA ASP A 319 26.85 -15.19 18.12
C ASP A 319 25.44 -15.07 17.56
N THR A 320 25.17 -14.11 16.65
CA THR A 320 23.79 -13.76 16.20
C THR A 320 23.66 -13.63 14.70
N LEU A 321 24.45 -14.34 13.91
CA LEU A 321 24.17 -14.50 12.48
C LEU A 321 22.93 -15.40 12.30
N LEU A 322 21.76 -14.77 12.41
CA LEU A 322 20.52 -15.35 11.95
C LEU A 322 20.57 -15.37 10.43
N GLY A 323 20.78 -16.55 9.85
CA GLY A 323 20.53 -16.78 8.45
C GLY A 323 19.08 -16.41 8.10
N PRO A 324 18.74 -16.26 6.81
CA PRO A 324 17.38 -15.95 6.37
C PRO A 324 16.30 -16.93 6.90
N ASP A 325 16.70 -18.13 7.34
CA ASP A 325 15.83 -19.18 7.88
C ASP A 325 15.49 -19.02 9.37
N SER A 326 16.13 -18.11 10.09
CA SER A 326 15.90 -17.88 11.52
C SER A 326 14.99 -16.68 11.82
N LEU A 327 14.59 -15.93 10.80
CA LEU A 327 13.50 -14.96 10.88
C LEU A 327 12.23 -15.76 10.64
N GLY A 328 11.54 -16.16 11.72
CA GLY A 328 10.40 -17.06 11.79
C GLY A 328 9.58 -17.13 10.50
N GLY A 329 9.81 -18.17 9.72
CA GLY A 329 9.10 -18.41 8.49
C GLY A 329 7.64 -18.69 8.79
N ILE A 330 6.77 -17.86 8.28
CA ILE A 330 5.44 -18.33 7.87
C ILE A 330 5.73 -19.17 6.64
N ASP A 331 5.87 -20.50 6.83
CA ASP A 331 5.95 -21.47 5.75
C ASP A 331 4.62 -21.46 4.98
N PRO A 332 4.59 -21.14 3.68
CA PRO A 332 3.38 -21.22 2.87
C PRO A 332 3.11 -22.63 2.34
N GLY A 333 3.75 -23.68 2.88
CA GLY A 333 3.86 -24.99 2.26
C GLY A 333 3.37 -26.20 3.05
N ASP A 334 2.30 -26.10 3.87
CA ASP A 334 1.61 -27.28 4.42
C ASP A 334 0.13 -27.35 3.97
N GLU A 335 -0.08 -27.35 2.67
CA GLU A 335 -1.28 -27.92 2.05
C GLU A 335 -0.83 -29.07 1.13
N HIS A 336 -0.54 -30.25 1.71
CA HIS A 336 -0.63 -31.56 1.04
C HIS A 336 -0.07 -32.64 1.96
N ALA A 337 -0.94 -33.28 2.71
CA ALA A 337 -0.89 -34.73 2.98
C ALA A 337 -2.06 -35.10 3.91
N GLY A 338 -2.99 -35.87 3.39
CA GLY A 338 -4.07 -36.42 4.22
C GLY A 338 -5.20 -37.07 3.45
N ASP A 339 -4.94 -37.69 2.31
CA ASP A 339 -5.82 -38.73 1.77
C ASP A 339 -5.21 -40.10 2.10
N GLU A 340 -5.39 -40.55 3.34
CA GLU A 340 -5.26 -41.97 3.64
C GLU A 340 -6.62 -42.63 3.37
N GLU A 341 -6.62 -43.46 2.30
CA GLU A 341 -7.67 -44.40 2.00
C GLU A 341 -7.82 -45.39 3.17
N GLU A 342 -8.94 -45.35 3.88
CA GLU A 342 -9.43 -46.45 4.70
C GLU A 342 -9.86 -47.59 3.76
N GLN A 343 -8.99 -48.55 3.60
CA GLN A 343 -9.36 -49.89 3.08
C GLN A 343 -10.19 -50.59 4.16
N HIS A 344 -11.45 -50.76 3.87
CA HIS A 344 -12.36 -51.62 4.63
C HIS A 344 -12.10 -53.08 4.20
N ASP A 345 -11.47 -53.87 5.06
CA ASP A 345 -11.40 -55.30 4.94
C ASP A 345 -12.68 -55.91 5.50
N ASP A 346 -13.57 -56.38 4.61
CA ASP A 346 -14.63 -57.31 4.93
C ASP A 346 -14.07 -58.71 5.04
N GLN A 347 -14.04 -59.30 6.23
CA GLN A 347 -14.02 -60.74 6.42
C GLN A 347 -14.81 -61.12 7.68
N GLU A 348 -15.87 -61.97 7.39
CA GLU A 348 -16.69 -62.82 8.25
C GLU A 348 -17.71 -62.16 9.19
#